data_083d12ab81509e03662b4062248c7fbf
#
_entry.id   083d12ab81509e03662b4062248c7fbf
#
_cell.length_a   1.000
_cell.length_b   1.000
_cell.length_c   1.000
_cell.angle_alpha   90.00
_cell.angle_beta   90.00
_cell.angle_gamma   90.00
#
_symmetry.space_group_name_H-M   'P 1'
#
loop_
_entity.id
_entity.type
_entity.pdbx_description
1 polymer ?
#
loop_
_entity_poly.entity_id
_entity_poly.type
_entity_poly.pdbx_seq_one_letter_code
_entity_poly.pdbx_strand_id
1 'polypeptide(L)'
;MLAMASGAERRLAVMPLPRQVNWRGRSGRFYALMPERLDSFQLVGEDLFLLARGTLPVWVGSAFDVINDAQSRARFRLALEAADRAFAVDVEADEVTRMTVVWDLEGAEPVNGLSAA
;
A
#
# COMPACT_ATOMS: atom_id res chain seq x y z
N MET A 1 -23.78 1.03 26.51
CA MET A 1 -23.31 0.78 26.32
C MET A 1 -22.96 0.33 25.84
N LEU A 2 -23.18 0.34 25.56
CA LEU A 2 -22.68 -0.03 25.04
C LEU A 2 -22.27 -0.52 24.43
N ALA A 3 -22.57 -0.44 24.25
CA ALA A 3 -22.01 -0.83 23.66
C ALA A 3 -21.48 -1.19 23.15
N MET A 4 -21.59 -0.84 22.87
CA MET A 4 -20.87 -1.10 22.46
C MET A 4 -20.24 -1.57 22.21
N ALA A 5 -20.46 -1.43 22.19
CA ALA A 5 -19.60 -1.83 22.03
C ALA A 5 -19.24 -2.56 21.80
N SER A 6 -19.63 -2.57 21.51
CA SER A 6 -19.06 -3.26 21.38
C SER A 6 -18.67 -3.85 20.77
N GLY A 7 -18.85 -3.73 20.24
CA GLY A 7 -18.24 -4.12 19.84
C GLY A 7 -17.69 -4.37 19.25
N ALA A 8 -17.63 -3.94 18.86
CA ALA A 8 -16.79 -4.04 18.53
C ALA A 8 -16.08 -4.29 18.71
N GLU A 9 -16.33 -3.97 18.74
CA GLU A 9 -15.56 -4.31 19.08
C GLU A 9 -15.12 -5.11 19.14
N ARG A 10 -15.44 -5.38 18.86
CA ARG A 10 -14.92 -6.19 18.93
C ARG A 10 -14.43 -6.63 18.16
N ARG A 11 -14.51 -6.39 17.50
CA ARG A 11 -13.89 -6.73 16.87
C ARG A 11 -12.83 -6.65 16.71
N LEU A 12 -12.80 -6.30 16.77
CA LEU A 12 -11.85 -6.31 16.87
C LEU A 12 -11.12 -7.01 17.14
N ALA A 13 -11.75 -7.13 17.41
CA ALA A 13 -10.92 -8.06 17.97
C ALA A 13 -10.24 -8.76 16.97
N VAL A 14 -10.70 -8.55 16.19
CA VAL A 14 -10.06 -8.80 15.08
C VAL A 14 -8.69 -8.37 15.13
N MET A 15 -7.82 -8.99 14.53
CA MET A 15 -6.50 -8.59 14.46
C MET A 15 -6.33 -7.31 13.74
N PRO A 16 -5.94 -6.25 14.39
CA PRO A 16 -5.71 -4.99 13.70
C PRO A 16 -4.49 -5.09 12.84
N LEU A 17 -4.47 -4.31 11.77
CA LEU A 17 -3.28 -4.19 10.94
C LEU A 17 -2.22 -3.41 11.69
N PRO A 18 -0.94 -3.64 11.43
CA PRO A 18 0.11 -2.82 11.98
C PRO A 18 -0.10 -1.38 11.59
N ARG A 19 0.38 -0.47 12.38
CA ARG A 19 0.18 0.93 12.11
C ARG A 19 0.91 1.38 10.88
N GLN A 20 2.15 0.94 10.75
CA GLN A 20 2.98 1.34 9.62
C GLN A 20 4.00 0.26 9.38
N VAL A 21 4.40 0.15 8.12
CA VAL A 21 5.48 -0.76 7.74
C VAL A 21 6.46 0.08 6.96
N ASN A 22 7.72 0.03 7.34
CA ASN A 22 8.74 0.80 6.67
C ASN A 22 9.28 0.03 5.48
N TRP A 23 9.37 0.72 4.37
CA TRP A 23 9.96 0.18 3.15
C TRP A 23 11.09 1.09 2.73
N ARG A 24 12.13 0.53 2.14
CA ARG A 24 13.25 1.30 1.64
C ARG A 24 13.18 1.27 0.12
N GLY A 25 13.11 2.44 -0.50
CA GLY A 25 13.04 2.55 -1.94
C GLY A 25 14.37 2.25 -2.61
N ARG A 26 14.30 2.22 -3.93
CA ARG A 26 15.48 2.00 -4.78
C ARG A 26 16.58 2.99 -4.49
N SER A 27 16.20 4.20 -4.14
CA SER A 27 17.16 5.29 -3.85
C SER A 27 17.77 5.18 -2.46
N GLY A 28 17.26 4.30 -1.62
CA GLY A 28 17.65 4.21 -0.23
C GLY A 28 16.77 5.00 0.70
N ARG A 29 15.82 5.77 0.16
CA ARG A 29 14.91 6.56 0.97
C ARG A 29 13.91 5.65 1.66
N PHE A 30 13.56 5.98 2.89
CA PHE A 30 12.59 5.21 3.67
C PHE A 30 11.19 5.78 3.53
N TYR A 31 10.21 4.88 3.49
CA TYR A 31 8.81 5.25 3.41
C TYR A 31 8.05 4.48 4.48
N ALA A 32 7.22 5.20 5.21
CA ALA A 32 6.34 4.56 6.19
C ALA A 32 5.00 4.35 5.53
N LEU A 33 4.69 3.12 5.18
CA LEU A 33 3.48 2.79 4.45
C LEU A 33 2.41 2.26 5.37
N MET A 34 1.16 2.57 5.05
CA MET A 34 0.03 2.15 5.86
C MET A 34 -0.58 0.90 5.28
N PRO A 35 -0.59 -0.21 6.03
CA PRO A 35 -1.21 -1.43 5.51
C PRO A 35 -2.70 -1.24 5.27
N GLU A 36 -3.17 -1.85 4.20
CA GLU A 36 -4.58 -1.86 3.85
C GLU A 36 -5.05 -3.30 3.76
N ARG A 37 -6.31 -3.53 4.01
CA ARG A 37 -6.85 -4.88 3.90
C ARG A 37 -7.09 -5.18 2.44
N LEU A 38 -6.49 -6.26 1.99
CA LEU A 38 -6.58 -6.62 0.59
C LEU A 38 -8.00 -7.04 0.19
N ASP A 39 -8.72 -7.67 1.10
CA ASP A 39 -10.06 -8.15 0.80
C ASP A 39 -11.08 -7.03 0.65
N SER A 40 -10.75 -5.83 1.12
CA SER A 40 -11.63 -4.68 0.95
C SER A 40 -10.91 -3.53 0.28
N PHE A 41 -9.83 -3.84 -0.41
CA PHE A 41 -8.99 -2.83 -1.01
C PHE A 41 -9.69 -2.12 -2.17
N GLN A 42 -9.61 -0.81 -2.18
CA GLN A 42 -10.15 0.02 -3.25
C GLN A 42 -9.19 1.14 -3.54
N LEU A 43 -9.01 1.41 -4.82
CA LEU A 43 -8.25 2.58 -5.22
C LEU A 43 -9.11 3.81 -5.06
N VAL A 44 -8.56 4.85 -4.47
CA VAL A 44 -9.31 6.05 -4.19
C VAL A 44 -8.54 7.27 -4.70
N GLY A 45 -9.15 7.98 -5.61
CA GLY A 45 -8.65 9.28 -6.04
C GLY A 45 -7.23 9.24 -6.57
N GLU A 46 -6.45 10.20 -6.14
CA GLU A 46 -5.07 10.34 -6.60
C GLU A 46 -4.08 9.73 -5.62
N ASP A 47 -4.56 9.09 -4.58
CA ASP A 47 -3.66 8.49 -3.60
C ASP A 47 -2.85 7.37 -4.26
N LEU A 48 -1.61 7.24 -3.84
CA LEU A 48 -0.77 6.16 -4.31
C LEU A 48 -0.91 4.94 -3.43
N PHE A 49 -0.81 3.80 -4.07
CA PHE A 49 -0.88 2.52 -3.35
C PHE A 49 0.21 1.60 -3.87
N LEU A 50 0.65 0.71 -2.99
CA LEU A 50 1.64 -0.29 -3.34
C LEU A 50 1.03 -1.66 -3.08
N LEU A 51 1.04 -2.52 -4.07
CA LEU A 51 0.67 -3.92 -3.90
C LEU A 51 1.94 -4.74 -3.89
N ALA A 52 2.02 -5.68 -2.96
CA ALA A 52 3.21 -6.50 -2.82
C ALA A 52 2.85 -7.96 -2.68
N ARG A 53 3.79 -8.79 -3.09
CA ARG A 53 3.73 -10.21 -2.80
C ARG A 53 4.95 -10.52 -1.97
N GLY A 54 4.73 -10.80 -0.69
CA GLY A 54 5.84 -10.96 0.23
C GLY A 54 6.64 -9.68 0.33
N THR A 55 7.89 -9.75 -0.05
CA THR A 55 8.79 -8.59 0.03
C THR A 55 8.95 -7.87 -1.30
N LEU A 56 8.18 -8.28 -2.31
CA LEU A 56 8.34 -7.70 -3.65
C LEU A 56 7.17 -6.84 -4.01
N PRO A 57 7.41 -5.59 -4.38
CA PRO A 57 6.34 -4.77 -4.95
C PRO A 57 5.94 -5.34 -6.29
N VAL A 58 4.64 -5.49 -6.52
CA VAL A 58 4.16 -5.97 -7.80
C VAL A 58 3.41 -4.88 -8.55
N TRP A 59 3.05 -3.80 -7.89
CA TRP A 59 2.42 -2.66 -8.57
C TRP A 59 2.44 -1.46 -7.65
N VAL A 60 2.72 -0.28 -8.21
CA VAL A 60 2.63 1.00 -7.51
C VAL A 60 1.92 1.97 -8.42
N GLY A 61 0.90 2.63 -7.92
CA GLY A 61 0.17 3.59 -8.74
C GLY A 61 -1.06 4.11 -8.04
N SER A 62 -1.95 4.72 -8.81
CA SER A 62 -3.17 5.33 -8.29
C SER A 62 -4.36 4.94 -9.16
N ALA A 63 -5.56 5.29 -8.67
CA ALA A 63 -6.76 5.08 -9.46
C ALA A 63 -6.70 5.86 -10.77
N PHE A 64 -6.08 7.03 -10.75
CA PHE A 64 -5.94 7.84 -11.93
C PHE A 64 -5.20 7.08 -13.03
N ASP A 65 -4.12 6.39 -12.65
CA ASP A 65 -3.35 5.59 -13.61
C ASP A 65 -4.21 4.48 -14.20
N VAL A 66 -4.97 3.81 -13.36
CA VAL A 66 -5.80 2.68 -13.81
C VAL A 66 -6.90 3.15 -14.74
N ILE A 67 -7.47 4.32 -14.46
CA ILE A 67 -8.55 4.84 -15.28
C ILE A 67 -8.05 5.33 -16.63
N ASN A 68 -6.88 5.96 -16.64
CA ASN A 68 -6.41 6.66 -17.83
C ASN A 68 -5.43 5.91 -18.70
N ASP A 69 -4.99 4.73 -18.27
CA ASP A 69 -3.99 4.00 -19.03
C ASP A 69 -4.33 2.52 -19.05
N ALA A 70 -4.59 1.99 -20.24
CA ALA A 70 -5.00 0.59 -20.40
C ALA A 70 -3.92 -0.37 -19.91
N GLN A 71 -2.66 -0.03 -20.11
CA GLN A 71 -1.58 -0.89 -19.65
C GLN A 71 -1.52 -0.93 -18.12
N SER A 72 -1.68 0.22 -17.50
CA SER A 72 -1.70 0.28 -16.05
C SER A 72 -2.86 -0.54 -15.50
N ARG A 73 -4.00 -0.47 -16.17
CA ARG A 73 -5.18 -1.22 -15.74
C ARG A 73 -4.93 -2.72 -15.82
N ALA A 74 -4.31 -3.17 -16.89
CA ALA A 74 -4.01 -4.59 -17.04
C ALA A 74 -3.00 -5.06 -16.00
N ARG A 75 -1.99 -4.25 -15.77
CA ARG A 75 -0.97 -4.57 -14.76
C ARG A 75 -1.57 -4.60 -13.37
N PHE A 76 -2.45 -3.67 -13.08
CA PHE A 76 -3.10 -3.61 -11.78
C PHE A 76 -3.91 -4.88 -11.53
N ARG A 77 -4.65 -5.35 -12.53
CA ARG A 77 -5.44 -6.56 -12.38
C ARG A 77 -4.57 -7.77 -12.07
N LEU A 78 -3.48 -7.91 -12.81
CA LEU A 78 -2.56 -9.01 -12.57
C LEU A 78 -1.93 -8.91 -11.21
N ALA A 79 -1.54 -7.70 -10.82
CA ALA A 79 -0.92 -7.49 -9.53
C ALA A 79 -1.89 -7.80 -8.40
N LEU A 80 -3.14 -7.43 -8.56
CA LEU A 80 -4.13 -7.66 -7.52
C LEU A 80 -4.33 -9.15 -7.29
N GLU A 81 -4.27 -9.95 -8.34
CA GLU A 81 -4.37 -11.39 -8.20
C GLU A 81 -3.16 -12.00 -7.52
N ALA A 82 -1.99 -11.41 -7.75
CA ALA A 82 -0.75 -11.96 -7.22
C ALA A 82 -0.44 -11.47 -5.81
N ALA A 83 -0.95 -10.31 -5.45
CA ALA A 83 -0.57 -9.65 -4.20
C ALA A 83 -1.12 -10.37 -2.98
N ASP A 84 -0.36 -10.33 -1.91
CA ASP A 84 -0.85 -10.76 -0.61
C ASP A 84 -0.84 -9.61 0.38
N ARG A 85 -0.38 -8.42 -0.03
CA ARG A 85 -0.33 -7.26 0.84
C ARG A 85 -0.62 -6.00 0.03
N ALA A 86 -1.25 -5.03 0.68
CA ALA A 86 -1.52 -3.74 0.08
C ALA A 86 -1.18 -2.65 1.07
N PHE A 87 -0.72 -1.52 0.55
CA PHE A 87 -0.32 -0.38 1.39
C PHE A 87 -0.75 0.91 0.74
N ALA A 88 -1.14 1.87 1.57
CA ALA A 88 -1.34 3.23 1.13
C ALA A 88 -0.04 4.00 1.31
N VAL A 89 0.27 4.84 0.34
CA VAL A 89 1.48 5.63 0.33
C VAL A 89 1.10 7.09 0.56
N ASP A 90 1.55 7.64 1.68
CA ASP A 90 1.22 9.02 1.99
C ASP A 90 2.22 9.92 1.30
N VAL A 91 1.82 10.45 0.15
CA VAL A 91 2.66 11.40 -0.54
C VAL A 91 1.75 12.49 -1.07
N GLU A 92 2.02 13.72 -0.68
CA GLU A 92 1.28 14.81 -1.25
C GLU A 92 2.27 15.58 -2.04
N ALA A 93 2.07 15.63 -3.29
CA ALA A 93 3.08 16.18 -4.12
C ALA A 93 2.57 16.39 -5.51
N ASP A 94 3.29 17.18 -6.25
CA ASP A 94 2.99 17.37 -7.65
C ASP A 94 3.30 16.09 -8.40
N GLU A 95 2.99 16.09 -9.66
CA GLU A 95 3.09 14.90 -10.48
C GLU A 95 4.52 14.41 -10.59
N VAL A 96 5.47 15.33 -10.67
CA VAL A 96 6.87 14.94 -10.81
C VAL A 96 7.33 14.17 -9.57
N THR A 97 6.98 14.67 -8.40
CA THR A 97 7.35 14.00 -7.17
C THR A 97 6.68 12.64 -7.07
N ARG A 98 5.41 12.56 -7.49
CA ARG A 98 4.70 11.29 -7.44
C ARG A 98 5.34 10.26 -8.36
N MET A 99 5.76 10.67 -9.56
CA MET A 99 6.43 9.77 -10.48
C MET A 99 7.74 9.26 -9.90
N THR A 100 8.46 10.13 -9.22
CA THR A 100 9.71 9.74 -8.58
C THR A 100 9.45 8.72 -7.48
N VAL A 101 8.41 8.95 -6.69
CA VAL A 101 8.06 8.03 -5.62
C VAL A 101 7.63 6.68 -6.19
N VAL A 102 6.86 6.68 -7.27
CA VAL A 102 6.45 5.43 -7.91
C VAL A 102 7.68 4.63 -8.35
N TRP A 103 8.60 5.29 -9.05
CA TRP A 103 9.83 4.65 -9.50
C TRP A 103 10.60 4.06 -8.32
N ASP A 104 10.70 4.85 -7.25
CA ASP A 104 11.46 4.46 -6.08
C ASP A 104 10.83 3.23 -5.40
N LEU A 105 9.52 3.24 -5.28
CA LEU A 105 8.82 2.16 -4.60
C LEU A 105 8.71 0.90 -5.44
N GLU A 106 8.79 1.02 -6.76
CA GLU A 106 8.77 -0.17 -7.61
C GLU A 106 9.97 -1.06 -7.37
N GLY A 107 11.05 -0.53 -6.85
CA GLY A 107 12.21 -1.32 -6.50
C GLY A 107 12.45 -1.40 -4.99
N ALA A 108 11.41 -1.18 -4.20
CA ALA A 108 11.57 -1.12 -2.75
C ALA A 108 11.55 -2.48 -2.10
N GLU A 109 12.00 -2.52 -0.87
CA GLU A 109 11.94 -3.72 -0.05
C GLU A 109 11.56 -3.31 1.37
N PRO A 110 10.85 -4.17 2.10
CA PRO A 110 10.50 -3.82 3.46
C PRO A 110 11.75 -3.80 4.33
N VAL A 111 11.75 -2.88 5.26
CA VAL A 111 12.85 -2.81 6.22
C VAL A 111 12.53 -3.78 7.31
N ASN A 112 13.44 -4.73 7.46
CA ASN A 112 13.17 -5.78 8.37
C ASN A 112 13.63 -5.42 9.72
N GLY A 113 13.52 -4.53 10.11
CA GLY A 113 13.96 -4.20 11.31
C GLY A 113 13.31 -4.66 12.52
N LEU A 114 13.27 -4.74 12.05
CA LEU A 114 12.82 -4.93 12.70
C LEU A 114 12.71 -5.54 13.43
N SER A 115 12.80 -5.70 12.86
CA SER A 115 12.71 -6.18 13.26
C SER A 115 13.03 -6.27 14.04
N ALA A 116 13.10 -6.07 13.97
CA ALA A 116 13.21 -6.14 14.64
C ALA A 116 13.16 -5.98 15.37
N ALA A 117 13.23 -5.92 15.33
CA ALA A 117 13.10 -5.91 16.20
C ALA A 117 13.22 -6.15 16.83
#